data_3c23679e638182c31634267d458559a9
#
_entry.id   3c23679e638182c31634267d458559a9
#
_cell.length_a   1.000
_cell.length_b   1.000
_cell.length_c   1.000
_cell.angle_alpha   90.00
_cell.angle_beta   90.00
_cell.angle_gamma   90.00
#
_symmetry.space_group_name_H-M   'P 1'
#
loop_
_entity.id
_entity.type
_entity.pdbx_description
1 polymer ?
#
loop_
_entity_poly.entity_id
_entity_poly.type
_entity_poly.pdbx_seq_one_letter_code
_entity_poly.pdbx_strand_id
1 'polypeptide(L)'
;TAFANADASKMCECYHPNIQFRDPAFGLLKGNEVCQMWKMLIEKSNGSLKINYSEIKANEQYGSAFWTATYNFSKTNQKVSNSISSKFHFQDGLIIKHTDDFDIWKWSKQALGIKGFLLGWTGFMQKKIQEQARMT
;
A
#
# COMPACT_ATOMS: atom_id res chain seq x y z
N THR A 1 9.75 2.71 12.99
CA THR A 1 9.94 2.90 11.55
C THR A 1 8.94 3.90 10.96
N ALA A 2 9.28 4.50 9.84
CA ALA A 2 8.41 5.46 9.15
C ALA A 2 7.06 4.85 8.78
N PHE A 3 7.05 3.59 8.31
CA PHE A 3 5.82 2.90 7.96
C PHE A 3 4.92 2.66 9.17
N ALA A 4 5.49 2.21 10.27
CA ALA A 4 4.72 1.98 11.51
C ALA A 4 4.12 3.26 12.07
N ASN A 5 4.79 4.40 11.86
CA ASN A 5 4.33 5.70 12.31
C ASN A 5 3.44 6.41 11.31
N ALA A 6 3.14 5.78 10.18
CA ALA A 6 2.33 6.35 9.09
C ALA A 6 2.82 7.73 8.64
N ASP A 7 4.14 7.89 8.54
CA ASP A 7 4.77 9.14 8.13
C ASP A 7 5.17 9.08 6.65
N ALA A 8 4.33 9.64 5.78
CA ALA A 8 4.51 9.57 4.33
C ALA A 8 5.82 10.23 3.88
N SER A 9 6.21 11.35 4.49
CA SER A 9 7.45 12.04 4.12
C SER A 9 8.67 11.19 4.40
N LYS A 10 8.74 10.57 5.58
CA LYS A 10 9.85 9.68 5.94
C LYS A 10 9.84 8.39 5.13
N MET A 11 8.65 7.87 4.81
CA MET A 11 8.54 6.72 3.92
C MET A 11 9.15 7.02 2.56
N CYS A 12 8.87 8.19 2.00
CA CYS A 12 9.41 8.60 0.71
C CYS A 12 10.94 8.74 0.72
N GLU A 13 11.52 9.14 1.85
CA GLU A 13 12.97 9.23 1.99
C GLU A 13 13.66 7.87 1.92
N CYS A 14 12.93 6.78 2.20
CA CYS A 14 13.47 5.42 2.11
C CYS A 14 13.51 4.88 0.69
N TYR A 15 12.83 5.53 -0.26
CA TYR A 15 12.74 5.06 -1.64
C TYR A 15 13.79 5.71 -2.53
N HIS A 16 14.33 4.88 -3.43
CA HIS A 16 15.20 5.35 -4.51
C HIS A 16 14.37 6.21 -5.49
N PRO A 17 14.95 7.23 -6.14
CA PRO A 17 14.22 8.04 -7.13
C PRO A 17 13.61 7.22 -8.27
N ASN A 18 14.19 6.08 -8.61
CA ASN A 18 13.71 5.17 -9.64
C ASN A 18 12.89 4.00 -9.08
N ILE A 19 12.29 4.17 -7.92
CA ILE A 19 11.48 3.13 -7.26
C ILE A 19 10.40 2.58 -8.20
N GLN A 20 10.22 1.27 -8.16
CA GLN A 20 9.09 0.58 -8.76
C GLN A 20 8.31 -0.12 -7.65
N PHE A 21 7.05 0.21 -7.54
CA PHE A 21 6.14 -0.37 -6.57
C PHE A 21 5.04 -1.14 -7.30
N ARG A 22 4.69 -2.30 -6.77
CA ARG A 22 3.59 -3.10 -7.33
C ARG A 22 2.75 -3.68 -6.22
N ASP A 23 1.43 -3.60 -6.38
CA ASP A 23 0.50 -4.32 -5.53
C ASP A 23 -0.76 -4.73 -6.32
N PRO A 24 -1.66 -5.56 -5.73
CA PRO A 24 -2.86 -6.02 -6.44
C PRO A 24 -3.88 -4.93 -6.76
N ALA A 25 -3.90 -3.83 -5.98
CA ALA A 25 -4.90 -2.77 -6.16
C ALA A 25 -4.43 -1.70 -7.14
N PHE A 26 -3.22 -1.17 -6.94
CA PHE A 26 -2.70 -0.05 -7.75
C PHE A 26 -1.95 -0.49 -8.99
N GLY A 27 -1.53 -1.77 -9.07
CA GLY A 27 -0.69 -2.24 -10.13
C GLY A 27 0.73 -1.70 -9.98
N LEU A 28 1.36 -1.32 -11.08
CA LEU A 28 2.74 -0.81 -11.09
C LEU A 28 2.75 0.71 -11.00
N LEU A 29 3.44 1.23 -9.99
CA LEU A 29 3.71 2.65 -9.83
C LEU A 29 5.21 2.90 -9.85
N LYS A 30 5.64 4.06 -10.34
CA LYS A 30 7.05 4.40 -10.49
C LYS A 30 7.36 5.79 -9.93
N GLY A 31 8.53 5.92 -9.31
CA GLY A 31 9.04 7.21 -8.87
C GLY A 31 8.09 7.93 -7.92
N ASN A 32 7.79 9.17 -8.21
CA ASN A 32 6.98 10.01 -7.35
C ASN A 32 5.53 9.51 -7.18
N GLU A 33 5.03 8.69 -8.10
CA GLU A 33 3.70 8.09 -7.97
C GLU A 33 3.57 7.26 -6.69
N VAL A 34 4.67 6.61 -6.28
CA VAL A 34 4.69 5.79 -5.07
C VAL A 34 4.48 6.64 -3.82
N CYS A 35 5.17 7.78 -3.76
CA CYS A 35 5.02 8.72 -2.64
C CYS A 35 3.63 9.31 -2.58
N GLN A 36 3.07 9.66 -3.73
CA GLN A 36 1.71 10.18 -3.82
C GLN A 36 0.67 9.16 -3.37
N MET A 37 0.88 7.89 -3.70
CA MET A 37 0.02 6.80 -3.23
C MET A 37 -0.01 6.74 -1.71
N TRP A 38 1.16 6.72 -1.06
CA TRP A 38 1.24 6.66 0.39
C TRP A 38 0.62 7.87 1.07
N LYS A 39 0.87 9.06 0.54
CA LYS A 39 0.23 10.30 1.02
C LYS A 39 -1.29 10.19 0.96
N MET A 40 -1.81 9.75 -0.18
CA MET A 40 -3.25 9.60 -0.37
C MET A 40 -3.85 8.60 0.62
N LEU A 41 -3.23 7.44 0.78
CA LEU A 41 -3.74 6.40 1.67
C LEU A 41 -3.74 6.86 3.13
N ILE A 42 -2.68 7.51 3.55
CA ILE A 42 -2.56 8.00 4.94
C ILE A 42 -3.58 9.11 5.20
N GLU A 43 -3.73 10.06 4.27
CA GLU A 43 -4.72 11.13 4.39
C GLU A 43 -6.15 10.58 4.44
N LYS A 44 -6.46 9.63 3.58
CA LYS A 44 -7.81 9.05 3.52
C LYS A 44 -8.13 8.13 4.69
N SER A 45 -7.14 7.66 5.41
CA SER A 45 -7.35 6.92 6.64
C SER A 45 -7.77 7.82 7.81
N ASN A 46 -7.58 9.12 7.66
CA ASN A 46 -7.97 10.14 8.63
C ASN A 46 -7.46 9.86 10.05
N GLY A 47 -6.20 9.48 10.14
CA GLY A 47 -5.54 9.17 11.40
C GLY A 47 -5.86 7.79 11.99
N SER A 48 -6.66 6.97 11.29
CA SER A 48 -7.06 5.66 11.78
C SER A 48 -6.05 4.55 11.47
N LEU A 49 -5.06 4.82 10.61
CA LEU A 49 -4.13 3.79 10.15
C LEU A 49 -3.23 3.28 11.27
N LYS A 50 -3.25 1.96 11.47
CA LYS A 50 -2.36 1.26 12.39
C LYS A 50 -1.65 0.15 11.65
N ILE A 51 -0.33 0.07 11.83
CA ILE A 51 0.51 -0.91 11.15
C ILE A 51 1.26 -1.75 12.17
N ASN A 52 1.13 -3.07 12.05
CA ASN A 52 1.85 -4.03 12.89
C ASN A 52 2.74 -4.89 12.01
N TYR A 53 4.04 -4.88 12.28
CA TYR A 53 5.02 -5.69 11.55
C TYR A 53 5.35 -6.99 12.28
N SER A 54 5.65 -8.01 11.48
CA SER A 54 6.24 -9.24 11.98
C SER A 54 7.15 -9.83 10.89
N GLU A 55 8.01 -10.79 11.29
CA GLU A 55 8.86 -11.53 10.37
C GLU A 55 9.68 -10.65 9.43
N ILE A 56 10.26 -9.56 9.97
CA ILE A 56 11.11 -8.67 9.19
C ILE A 56 12.47 -9.34 8.99
N LYS A 57 12.88 -9.48 7.73
CA LYS A 57 14.18 -10.03 7.34
C LYS A 57 14.79 -9.12 6.29
N ALA A 58 16.09 -8.84 6.42
CA ALA A 58 16.77 -7.99 5.47
C ALA A 58 18.27 -8.28 5.43
N ASN A 59 18.87 -8.11 4.25
CA ASN A 59 20.31 -8.00 4.05
C ASN A 59 20.58 -6.76 3.21
N GLU A 60 21.82 -6.61 2.69
CA GLU A 60 22.19 -5.41 1.94
C GLU A 60 21.45 -5.25 0.61
N GLN A 61 20.95 -6.36 0.03
CA GLN A 61 20.34 -6.36 -1.30
C GLN A 61 18.84 -6.60 -1.25
N TYR A 62 18.35 -7.40 -0.32
CA TYR A 62 16.95 -7.84 -0.29
C TYR A 62 16.36 -7.74 1.10
N GLY A 63 15.06 -7.50 1.15
CA GLY A 63 14.31 -7.53 2.39
C GLY A 63 12.92 -8.09 2.20
N SER A 64 12.32 -8.52 3.29
CA SER A 64 10.93 -8.95 3.33
C SER A 64 10.31 -8.60 4.67
N ALA A 65 9.00 -8.42 4.68
CA ALA A 65 8.25 -8.16 5.89
C ALA A 65 6.84 -8.69 5.73
N PHE A 66 6.27 -9.16 6.83
CA PHE A 66 4.84 -9.41 6.91
C PHE A 66 4.23 -8.36 7.84
N TRP A 67 3.13 -7.74 7.43
CA TRP A 67 2.50 -6.69 8.22
C TRP A 67 1.00 -6.66 8.03
N THR A 68 0.33 -6.06 9.00
CA THR A 68 -1.12 -5.89 8.96
C THR A 68 -1.41 -4.41 9.08
N ALA A 69 -2.19 -3.90 8.13
CA ALA A 69 -2.69 -2.53 8.15
C ALA A 69 -4.16 -2.54 8.54
N THR A 70 -4.50 -1.76 9.55
CA THR A 70 -5.89 -1.60 10.02
C THR A 70 -6.25 -0.13 9.92
N TYR A 71 -7.35 0.18 9.25
CA TYR A 71 -7.79 1.56 9.06
C TYR A 71 -9.27 1.61 8.69
N ASN A 72 -9.84 2.82 8.71
CA ASN A 72 -11.17 3.07 8.19
C ASN A 72 -11.06 3.59 6.77
N PHE A 73 -11.75 2.93 5.84
CA PHE A 73 -11.82 3.37 4.44
C PHE A 73 -12.82 4.53 4.36
N SER A 74 -12.34 5.73 4.07
CA SER A 74 -13.13 6.96 4.22
C SER A 74 -14.36 7.03 3.33
N LYS A 75 -14.31 6.45 2.12
CA LYS A 75 -15.43 6.49 1.19
C LYS A 75 -16.66 5.73 1.67
N THR A 76 -16.46 4.63 2.39
CA THR A 76 -17.53 3.76 2.85
C THR A 76 -17.65 3.70 4.36
N ASN A 77 -16.71 4.32 5.07
CA ASN A 77 -16.58 4.25 6.52
C ASN A 77 -16.50 2.81 7.05
N GLN A 78 -15.96 1.91 6.25
CA GLN A 78 -15.78 0.50 6.62
C GLN A 78 -14.40 0.29 7.22
N LYS A 79 -14.35 -0.56 8.24
CA LYS A 79 -13.07 -0.95 8.86
C LYS A 79 -12.39 -2.00 7.99
N VAL A 80 -11.12 -1.76 7.68
CA VAL A 80 -10.30 -2.68 6.89
C VAL A 80 -9.15 -3.19 7.74
N SER A 81 -8.94 -4.51 7.72
CA SER A 81 -7.75 -5.16 8.25
C SER A 81 -7.12 -5.96 7.12
N ASN A 82 -5.96 -5.52 6.64
CA ASN A 82 -5.31 -6.11 5.48
C ASN A 82 -3.96 -6.69 5.87
N SER A 83 -3.75 -7.98 5.57
CA SER A 83 -2.50 -8.68 5.83
C SER A 83 -1.67 -8.69 4.55
N ILE A 84 -0.46 -8.17 4.62
CA ILE A 84 0.37 -7.88 3.47
C ILE A 84 1.73 -8.57 3.62
N SER A 85 2.17 -9.22 2.56
CA SER A 85 3.52 -9.76 2.44
C SER A 85 4.31 -8.85 1.52
N SER A 86 5.37 -8.22 2.02
CA SER A 86 6.17 -7.27 1.26
C SER A 86 7.54 -7.82 0.94
N LYS A 87 8.02 -7.54 -0.26
CA LYS A 87 9.38 -7.86 -0.71
C LYS A 87 10.05 -6.59 -1.20
N PHE A 88 11.32 -6.43 -0.83
CA PHE A 88 12.09 -5.24 -1.14
C PHE A 88 13.39 -5.61 -1.84
N HIS A 89 13.81 -4.76 -2.75
CA HIS A 89 15.15 -4.79 -3.32
C HIS A 89 15.81 -3.45 -3.03
N PHE A 90 17.00 -3.46 -2.46
CA PHE A 90 17.73 -2.24 -2.08
C PHE A 90 18.83 -1.93 -3.10
N GLN A 91 19.04 -0.64 -3.34
CA GLN A 91 20.13 -0.12 -4.12
C GLN A 91 20.62 1.17 -3.47
N ASP A 92 21.91 1.26 -3.19
CA ASP A 92 22.53 2.42 -2.54
C ASP A 92 21.86 2.77 -1.20
N GLY A 93 21.44 1.75 -0.45
CA GLY A 93 20.79 1.92 0.83
C GLY A 93 19.32 2.34 0.77
N LEU A 94 18.78 2.45 -0.45
CA LEU A 94 17.38 2.85 -0.67
C LEU A 94 16.58 1.71 -1.30
N ILE A 95 15.26 1.74 -1.12
CA ILE A 95 14.37 0.75 -1.72
C ILE A 95 14.14 1.11 -3.19
N ILE A 96 14.59 0.25 -4.11
CA ILE A 96 14.38 0.44 -5.55
C ILE A 96 13.25 -0.40 -6.11
N LYS A 97 12.91 -1.50 -5.46
CA LYS A 97 11.72 -2.30 -5.78
C LYS A 97 10.99 -2.64 -4.49
N HIS A 98 9.68 -2.49 -4.52
CA HIS A 98 8.80 -2.81 -3.40
C HIS A 98 7.56 -3.49 -3.97
N THR A 99 7.36 -4.75 -3.62
CA THR A 99 6.20 -5.52 -4.06
C THR A 99 5.39 -5.94 -2.84
N ASP A 100 4.14 -5.53 -2.82
CA ASP A 100 3.17 -5.93 -1.81
C ASP A 100 2.23 -6.97 -2.40
N ASP A 101 1.95 -8.00 -1.63
CA ASP A 101 0.98 -9.02 -1.99
C ASP A 101 -0.04 -9.17 -0.88
N PHE A 102 -1.31 -9.12 -1.25
CA PHE A 102 -2.43 -9.32 -0.34
C PHE A 102 -3.65 -9.81 -1.13
N ASP A 103 -4.65 -10.30 -0.40
CA ASP A 103 -5.89 -10.78 -0.99
C ASP A 103 -6.78 -9.59 -1.37
N ILE A 104 -6.79 -9.23 -2.66
CA ILE A 104 -7.55 -8.09 -3.18
C ILE A 104 -9.06 -8.30 -3.00
N TRP A 105 -9.53 -9.52 -3.07
CA TRP A 105 -10.95 -9.83 -2.88
C TRP A 105 -11.39 -9.57 -1.45
N LYS A 106 -10.59 -10.03 -0.49
CA LYS A 106 -10.83 -9.81 0.93
C LYS A 106 -10.77 -8.32 1.26
N TRP A 107 -9.79 -7.61 0.70
CA TRP A 107 -9.66 -6.16 0.87
C TRP A 107 -10.90 -5.44 0.32
N SER A 108 -11.30 -5.76 -0.92
CA SER A 108 -12.44 -5.12 -1.58
C SER A 108 -13.73 -5.33 -0.81
N LYS A 109 -13.94 -6.53 -0.28
CA LYS A 109 -15.12 -6.85 0.52
C LYS A 109 -15.18 -6.00 1.79
N GLN A 110 -14.06 -5.85 2.48
CA GLN A 110 -13.99 -5.05 3.71
C GLN A 110 -14.14 -3.55 3.41
N ALA A 111 -13.40 -3.06 2.43
CA ALA A 111 -13.33 -1.63 2.13
C ALA A 111 -14.62 -1.09 1.52
N LEU A 112 -15.24 -1.85 0.64
CA LEU A 112 -16.36 -1.39 -0.18
C LEU A 112 -17.70 -1.99 0.24
N GLY A 113 -17.69 -2.94 1.17
CA GLY A 113 -18.89 -3.67 1.57
C GLY A 113 -19.31 -4.69 0.52
N ILE A 114 -20.49 -5.30 0.69
CA ILE A 114 -20.96 -6.37 -0.19
C ILE A 114 -21.12 -5.90 -1.63
N LYS A 115 -21.72 -4.72 -1.82
CA LYS A 115 -21.92 -4.16 -3.17
C LYS A 115 -20.58 -3.87 -3.84
N GLY A 116 -19.65 -3.30 -3.10
CA GLY A 116 -18.30 -3.03 -3.61
C GLY A 116 -17.53 -4.30 -3.93
N PHE A 117 -17.73 -5.36 -3.15
CA PHE A 117 -17.10 -6.64 -3.42
C PHE A 117 -17.55 -7.20 -4.78
N LEU A 118 -18.84 -7.12 -5.08
CA LEU A 118 -19.36 -7.55 -6.38
C LEU A 118 -18.79 -6.71 -7.52
N LEU A 119 -18.68 -5.40 -7.33
CA LEU A 119 -18.07 -4.51 -8.32
C LEU A 119 -16.56 -4.72 -8.43
N GLY A 120 -15.90 -5.13 -7.35
CA GLY A 120 -14.47 -5.42 -7.32
C GLY A 120 -14.06 -6.59 -8.21
N TRP A 121 -15.00 -7.45 -8.59
CA TRP A 121 -14.78 -8.52 -9.57
C TRP A 121 -14.51 -7.98 -10.96
N THR A 122 -14.87 -6.73 -11.24
CA THR A 122 -14.62 -6.11 -12.53
C THR A 122 -13.27 -5.41 -12.48
N GLY A 123 -12.50 -5.49 -13.54
CA GLY A 123 -11.27 -4.70 -13.68
C GLY A 123 -11.50 -3.20 -13.58
N PHE A 124 -12.75 -2.78 -13.62
CA PHE A 124 -13.20 -1.41 -13.50
C PHE A 124 -12.85 -0.78 -12.15
N MET A 125 -13.05 -1.51 -11.04
CA MET A 125 -12.74 -0.95 -9.71
C MET A 125 -11.24 -0.80 -9.49
N GLN A 126 -10.46 -1.78 -9.90
CA GLN A 126 -8.99 -1.67 -9.84
C GLN A 126 -8.50 -0.49 -10.66
N LYS A 127 -9.05 -0.33 -11.86
CA LYS A 127 -8.69 0.78 -12.74
C LYS A 127 -9.04 2.12 -12.11
N LYS A 128 -10.18 2.25 -11.47
CA LYS A 128 -10.57 3.49 -10.77
C LYS A 128 -9.64 3.81 -9.61
N ILE A 129 -9.26 2.81 -8.83
CA ILE A 129 -8.32 3.00 -7.73
C ILE A 129 -6.97 3.49 -8.27
N GLN A 130 -6.47 2.88 -9.34
CA GLN A 130 -5.24 3.27 -10.00
C GLN A 130 -5.29 4.69 -10.54
N GLU A 131 -6.39 5.06 -11.20
CA GLU A 131 -6.60 6.42 -11.72
C GLU A 131 -6.60 7.44 -10.60
N GLN A 132 -7.28 7.16 -9.49
CA GLN A 132 -7.35 8.07 -8.35
C GLN A 132 -5.96 8.26 -7.73
N ALA A 133 -5.16 7.21 -7.62
CA ALA A 133 -3.80 7.31 -7.12
C ALA A 133 -2.93 8.19 -8.01
N ARG A 134 -3.09 8.09 -9.33
CA ARG A 134 -2.32 8.89 -10.29
C ARG A 134 -2.74 10.35 -10.33
N MET A 135 -3.98 10.63 -10.00
CA MET A 135 -4.51 12.01 -10.00
C MET A 135 -4.16 12.78 -8.73
N THR A 136 -3.60 12.11 -7.74
CA THR A 136 -3.21 12.72 -6.46
C THR A 136 -1.74 13.20 -6.48
#